data_3dd2e33eb777a55678074d95ecd857fe
#
_entry.id   3dd2e33eb777a55678074d95ecd857fe
#
_cell.length_a   1.000
_cell.length_b   1.000
_cell.length_c   1.000
_cell.angle_alpha   90.00
_cell.angle_beta   90.00
_cell.angle_gamma   90.00
#
_symmetry.space_group_name_H-M   'P 1'
#
loop_
_entity.id
_entity.type
_entity.pdbx_description
1 polymer ?
#
loop_
_entity_poly.entity_id
_entity_poly.type
_entity_poly.pdbx_seq_one_letter_code
_entity_poly.pdbx_strand_id
1 'polypeptide(L)'
;MLELHNVTIGELISSLSLTVNDGQLLTVVGSEGSGKTTLLRAILGFIPIDGGHISIDGELLTPRSAVWFRRQMAYVPQHLSLPEGYKGLGSWDAQTPDERYLQLLRKAVEAGKSLLLVDEPSQPLQAESESAVDELLLAAVQRGTTVLAINSRIQQNQVKL
;
A
#
# COMPACT_ATOMS: atom_id res chain seq x y z
N MET A 1 9.99 -9.58 4.13
CA MET A 1 9.72 -10.07 2.75
C MET A 1 8.24 -10.35 2.58
N LEU A 2 7.62 -9.92 1.47
CA LEU A 2 6.22 -10.21 1.12
C LEU A 2 6.19 -11.11 -0.12
N GLU A 3 5.45 -12.21 -0.05
CA GLU A 3 5.32 -13.17 -1.15
C GLU A 3 3.86 -13.51 -1.42
N LEU A 4 3.49 -13.51 -2.68
CA LEU A 4 2.22 -13.99 -3.19
C LEU A 4 2.48 -15.16 -4.12
N HIS A 5 1.79 -16.26 -3.93
CA HIS A 5 1.89 -17.45 -4.76
C HIS A 5 0.53 -17.84 -5.34
N ASN A 6 0.41 -17.73 -6.66
CA ASN A 6 -0.80 -18.06 -7.42
C ASN A 6 -2.08 -17.49 -6.82
N VAL A 7 -2.01 -16.25 -6.31
CA VAL A 7 -3.14 -15.59 -5.64
C VAL A 7 -4.23 -15.28 -6.64
N THR A 8 -5.44 -15.70 -6.32
CA THR A 8 -6.66 -15.43 -7.08
C THR A 8 -7.66 -14.70 -6.20
N ILE A 9 -8.26 -13.61 -6.72
CA ILE A 9 -9.24 -12.79 -6.01
C ILE A 9 -10.37 -12.43 -6.97
N GLY A 10 -11.50 -13.11 -6.83
CA GLY A 10 -12.63 -12.94 -7.72
C GLY A 10 -12.25 -13.13 -9.18
N GLU A 11 -12.82 -12.31 -10.05
CA GLU A 11 -12.49 -12.26 -11.48
C GLU A 11 -11.38 -11.24 -11.81
N LEU A 12 -10.97 -10.44 -10.82
CA LEU A 12 -10.03 -9.33 -11.03
C LEU A 12 -8.57 -9.76 -11.06
N ILE A 13 -8.20 -10.73 -10.22
CA ILE A 13 -6.81 -11.20 -10.08
C ILE A 13 -6.80 -12.71 -10.23
N SER A 14 -6.07 -13.19 -11.23
CA SER A 14 -5.94 -14.63 -11.51
C SER A 14 -4.49 -15.08 -11.43
N SER A 15 -4.21 -16.02 -10.51
CA SER A 15 -2.91 -16.66 -10.35
C SER A 15 -1.70 -15.71 -10.25
N LEU A 16 -1.88 -14.60 -9.54
CA LEU A 16 -0.81 -13.61 -9.36
C LEU A 16 0.29 -14.17 -8.45
N SER A 17 1.52 -14.12 -8.92
CA SER A 17 2.70 -14.42 -8.12
C SER A 17 3.66 -13.24 -8.18
N LEU A 18 4.10 -12.77 -7.00
CA LEU A 18 5.10 -11.72 -6.87
C LEU A 18 5.87 -11.86 -5.56
N THR A 19 7.07 -11.31 -5.52
CA THR A 19 7.90 -11.24 -4.31
C THR A 19 8.45 -9.82 -4.16
N VAL A 20 8.34 -9.28 -2.96
CA VAL A 20 8.99 -8.03 -2.56
C VAL A 20 9.97 -8.36 -1.44
N ASN A 21 11.26 -8.30 -1.74
CA ASN A 21 12.29 -8.56 -0.74
C ASN A 21 12.37 -7.42 0.30
N ASP A 22 12.99 -7.72 1.43
CA ASP A 22 13.16 -6.73 2.49
C ASP A 22 13.91 -5.49 1.99
N GLY A 23 13.41 -4.33 2.36
CA GLY A 23 13.99 -3.06 1.94
C GLY A 23 13.90 -2.78 0.44
N GLN A 24 13.00 -3.45 -0.28
CA GLN A 24 12.73 -3.17 -1.70
C GLN A 24 11.39 -2.47 -1.89
N LEU A 25 11.29 -1.74 -2.99
CA LEU A 25 10.04 -1.19 -3.49
C LEU A 25 9.60 -1.97 -4.72
N LEU A 26 8.36 -2.41 -4.74
CA LEU A 26 7.67 -2.95 -5.90
C LEU A 26 6.49 -2.04 -6.26
N THR A 27 6.40 -1.66 -7.51
CA THR A 27 5.25 -0.92 -8.04
C THR A 27 4.30 -1.87 -8.77
N VAL A 28 3.04 -1.89 -8.34
CA VAL A 28 1.96 -2.56 -9.07
C VAL A 28 1.28 -1.56 -9.97
N VAL A 29 1.31 -1.81 -11.27
CA VAL A 29 0.70 -0.95 -12.29
C VAL A 29 -0.51 -1.62 -12.92
N GLY A 30 -1.49 -0.83 -13.30
CA GLY A 30 -2.69 -1.33 -13.97
C GLY A 30 -3.71 -0.22 -14.20
N SER A 31 -4.67 -0.49 -15.08
CA SER A 31 -5.78 0.41 -15.34
C SER A 31 -6.72 0.53 -14.13
N GLU A 32 -7.59 1.52 -14.16
CA GLU A 32 -8.69 1.60 -13.20
C GLU A 32 -9.54 0.33 -13.26
N GLY A 33 -9.94 -0.18 -12.10
CA GLY A 33 -10.71 -1.43 -12.00
C GLY A 33 -9.91 -2.73 -12.14
N SER A 34 -8.59 -2.71 -12.37
CA SER A 34 -7.78 -3.93 -12.49
C SER A 34 -7.54 -4.70 -11.18
N GLY A 35 -8.07 -4.23 -10.05
CA GLY A 35 -7.95 -4.94 -8.77
C GLY A 35 -6.80 -4.50 -7.87
N LYS A 36 -6.09 -3.41 -8.17
CA LYS A 36 -4.93 -2.93 -7.39
C LYS A 36 -5.26 -2.70 -5.92
N THR A 37 -6.29 -1.91 -5.62
CA THR A 37 -6.76 -1.68 -4.24
C THR A 37 -7.28 -2.96 -3.60
N THR A 38 -7.90 -3.85 -4.39
CA THR A 38 -8.34 -5.17 -3.94
C THR A 38 -7.16 -6.02 -3.49
N LEU A 39 -6.04 -5.98 -4.24
CA LEU A 39 -4.80 -6.65 -3.85
C LEU A 39 -4.28 -6.14 -2.50
N LEU A 40 -4.21 -4.82 -2.30
CA LEU A 40 -3.78 -4.25 -1.02
C LEU A 40 -4.69 -4.68 0.14
N ARG A 41 -6.00 -4.71 -0.09
CA ARG A 41 -6.97 -5.16 0.93
C ARG A 41 -6.83 -6.65 1.26
N ALA A 42 -6.47 -7.48 0.29
CA ALA A 42 -6.17 -8.89 0.53
C ALA A 42 -4.89 -9.05 1.36
N ILE A 43 -3.83 -8.31 1.05
CA ILE A 43 -2.58 -8.31 1.83
C ILE A 43 -2.82 -7.80 3.27
N LEU A 44 -3.72 -6.84 3.46
CA LEU A 44 -4.15 -6.40 4.79
C LEU A 44 -5.04 -7.42 5.52
N GLY A 45 -5.49 -8.47 4.82
CA GLY A 45 -6.41 -9.47 5.38
C GLY A 45 -7.82 -8.93 5.61
N PHE A 46 -8.25 -7.90 4.88
CA PHE A 46 -9.62 -7.38 4.94
C PHE A 46 -10.58 -8.11 4.02
N ILE A 47 -10.06 -8.74 2.97
CA ILE A 47 -10.83 -9.57 2.06
C ILE A 47 -10.15 -10.93 1.91
N PRO A 48 -10.92 -12.02 1.72
CA PRO A 48 -10.35 -13.33 1.47
C PRO A 48 -9.74 -13.41 0.07
N ILE A 49 -8.86 -14.37 -0.13
CA ILE A 49 -8.39 -14.83 -1.43
C ILE A 49 -9.12 -16.12 -1.78
N ASP A 50 -9.38 -16.36 -3.07
CA ASP A 50 -10.08 -17.56 -3.55
C ASP A 50 -9.12 -18.70 -3.87
N GLY A 51 -7.85 -18.39 -4.11
CA GLY A 51 -6.80 -19.36 -4.40
C GLY A 51 -5.41 -18.84 -4.10
N GLY A 52 -4.45 -19.76 -4.01
CA GLY A 52 -3.07 -19.43 -3.69
C GLY A 52 -2.85 -19.11 -2.21
N HIS A 53 -1.77 -18.42 -1.90
CA HIS A 53 -1.48 -17.97 -0.55
C HIS A 53 -0.61 -16.71 -0.56
N ILE A 54 -0.70 -15.96 0.56
CA ILE A 54 0.14 -14.80 0.85
C ILE A 54 0.97 -15.14 2.08
N SER A 55 2.27 -14.87 2.04
CA SER A 55 3.15 -14.97 3.20
C SER A 55 3.92 -13.67 3.44
N ILE A 56 4.20 -13.41 4.71
CA ILE A 56 4.97 -12.26 5.17
C ILE A 56 6.04 -12.81 6.10
N ASP A 57 7.30 -12.58 5.75
CA ASP A 57 8.47 -13.12 6.46
C ASP A 57 8.39 -14.66 6.64
N GLY A 58 7.88 -15.35 5.60
CA GLY A 58 7.73 -16.80 5.58
C GLY A 58 6.50 -17.35 6.33
N GLU A 59 5.72 -16.48 6.99
CA GLU A 59 4.52 -16.90 7.71
C GLU A 59 3.25 -16.60 6.91
N LEU A 60 2.33 -17.57 6.86
CA LEU A 60 1.09 -17.44 6.09
C LEU A 60 0.15 -16.39 6.66
N LEU A 61 -0.35 -15.53 5.77
CA LEU A 61 -1.44 -14.64 6.06
C LEU A 61 -2.76 -15.42 6.07
N THR A 62 -3.36 -15.49 7.22
CA THR A 62 -4.66 -16.13 7.46
C THR A 62 -5.59 -15.16 8.21
N PRO A 63 -6.90 -15.41 8.27
CA PRO A 63 -7.79 -14.58 9.08
C PRO A 63 -7.36 -14.45 10.55
N ARG A 64 -6.70 -15.47 11.09
CA ARG A 64 -6.19 -15.47 12.48
C ARG A 64 -4.93 -14.62 12.63
N SER A 65 -3.99 -14.73 11.69
CA SER A 65 -2.71 -14.00 11.74
C SER A 65 -2.82 -12.55 11.23
N ALA A 66 -3.87 -12.23 10.46
CA ALA A 66 -4.03 -10.90 9.83
C ALA A 66 -3.99 -9.74 10.83
N VAL A 67 -4.59 -9.89 12.01
CA VAL A 67 -4.57 -8.84 13.04
C VAL A 67 -3.16 -8.56 13.55
N TRP A 68 -2.35 -9.63 13.70
CA TRP A 68 -0.96 -9.52 14.12
C TRP A 68 -0.11 -8.85 13.03
N PHE A 69 -0.27 -9.26 11.76
CA PHE A 69 0.46 -8.67 10.63
C PHE A 69 0.14 -7.20 10.44
N ARG A 70 -1.13 -6.78 10.57
CA ARG A 70 -1.52 -5.35 10.46
C ARG A 70 -0.80 -4.45 11.46
N ARG A 71 -0.37 -4.95 12.61
CA ARG A 71 0.44 -4.16 13.55
C ARG A 71 1.84 -3.85 13.03
N GLN A 72 2.33 -4.63 12.07
CA GLN A 72 3.64 -4.49 11.44
C GLN A 72 3.57 -3.79 10.08
N MET A 73 2.36 -3.45 9.64
CA MET A 73 2.10 -2.77 8.37
C MET A 73 1.72 -1.31 8.62
N ALA A 74 2.08 -0.45 7.67
CA ALA A 74 1.46 0.86 7.50
C ALA A 74 0.73 0.87 6.15
N TYR A 75 -0.41 1.54 6.10
CA TYR A 75 -1.23 1.63 4.90
C TYR A 75 -1.64 3.07 4.61
N VAL A 76 -1.40 3.53 3.40
CA VAL A 76 -1.86 4.81 2.87
C VAL A 76 -2.97 4.53 1.86
N PRO A 77 -4.24 4.80 2.21
CA PRO A 77 -5.37 4.53 1.32
C PRO A 77 -5.52 5.60 0.23
N GLN A 78 -6.17 5.22 -0.86
CA GLN A 78 -6.55 6.12 -1.94
C GLN A 78 -7.48 7.25 -1.46
N HIS A 79 -8.46 6.91 -0.64
CA HIS A 79 -9.44 7.85 -0.08
C HIS A 79 -9.34 7.88 1.43
N LEU A 80 -9.29 9.09 1.96
CA LEU A 80 -9.52 9.35 3.38
C LEU A 80 -10.97 9.76 3.59
N SER A 81 -11.78 8.80 4.00
CA SER A 81 -13.08 9.11 4.59
C SER A 81 -12.89 9.27 6.09
N LEU A 82 -12.93 10.50 6.58
CA LEU A 82 -13.08 10.70 8.01
C LEU A 82 -14.55 10.46 8.37
N PRO A 83 -14.84 9.75 9.47
CA PRO A 83 -16.20 9.60 9.95
C PRO A 83 -16.84 10.97 10.16
N GLU A 84 -18.12 11.14 9.79
CA GLU A 84 -18.87 12.36 10.07
C GLU A 84 -18.77 12.70 11.59
N GLY A 85 -18.41 13.95 11.89
CA GLY A 85 -18.26 14.41 13.27
C GLY A 85 -16.87 14.20 13.89
N TYR A 86 -15.88 13.65 13.17
CA TYR A 86 -14.52 13.52 13.68
C TYR A 86 -13.81 14.89 13.72
N LYS A 87 -13.80 15.51 14.90
CA LYS A 87 -13.16 16.82 15.16
C LYS A 87 -11.72 16.70 15.68
N GLY A 88 -11.09 15.53 15.59
CA GLY A 88 -9.83 15.22 16.28
C GLY A 88 -8.56 15.77 15.64
N LEU A 89 -8.60 16.32 14.43
CA LEU A 89 -7.44 16.81 13.70
C LEU A 89 -7.75 18.19 13.12
N GLY A 90 -7.77 19.20 13.96
CA GLY A 90 -8.20 20.58 13.67
C GLY A 90 -7.53 21.32 12.51
N SER A 91 -6.70 20.67 11.70
CA SER A 91 -6.08 21.26 10.51
C SER A 91 -6.40 20.54 9.19
N TRP A 92 -7.19 19.44 9.23
CA TRP A 92 -7.46 18.65 8.01
C TRP A 92 -8.39 19.36 7.02
N ASP A 93 -9.33 20.15 7.51
CA ASP A 93 -10.32 20.83 6.66
C ASP A 93 -9.72 21.98 5.86
N ALA A 94 -8.55 22.49 6.28
CA ALA A 94 -7.83 23.58 5.61
C ALA A 94 -6.76 23.11 4.61
N GLN A 95 -6.51 21.79 4.51
CA GLN A 95 -5.46 21.23 3.66
C GLN A 95 -5.99 20.83 2.29
N THR A 96 -5.16 21.01 1.27
CA THR A 96 -5.42 20.48 -0.07
C THR A 96 -5.39 18.94 -0.05
N PRO A 97 -6.02 18.26 -1.05
CA PRO A 97 -5.91 16.79 -1.17
C PRO A 97 -4.47 16.31 -1.20
N ASP A 98 -3.56 17.03 -1.88
CA ASP A 98 -2.14 16.71 -1.95
C ASP A 98 -1.47 16.75 -0.58
N GLU A 99 -1.70 17.84 0.18
CA GLU A 99 -1.15 18.00 1.53
C GLU A 99 -1.62 16.90 2.47
N ARG A 100 -2.89 16.52 2.38
CA ARG A 100 -3.45 15.42 3.17
C ARG A 100 -2.79 14.08 2.84
N TYR A 101 -2.64 13.78 1.55
CA TYR A 101 -2.00 12.55 1.10
C TYR A 101 -0.54 12.48 1.56
N LEU A 102 0.22 13.56 1.35
CA LEU A 102 1.62 13.66 1.79
C LEU A 102 1.76 13.54 3.31
N GLN A 103 0.87 14.16 4.09
CA GLN A 103 0.90 14.05 5.55
C GLN A 103 0.68 12.62 6.02
N LEU A 104 -0.25 11.90 5.38
CA LEU A 104 -0.45 10.48 5.69
C LEU A 104 0.75 9.63 5.34
N LEU A 105 1.30 9.83 4.14
CA LEU A 105 2.47 9.09 3.71
C LEU A 105 3.65 9.33 4.64
N ARG A 106 3.89 10.59 5.07
CA ARG A 106 4.91 10.91 6.06
C ARG A 106 4.70 10.16 7.38
N LYS A 107 3.49 10.20 7.93
CA LYS A 107 3.15 9.46 9.16
C LYS A 107 3.35 7.96 9.00
N ALA A 108 2.99 7.40 7.86
CA ALA A 108 3.18 5.99 7.56
C ALA A 108 4.67 5.61 7.51
N VAL A 109 5.50 6.44 6.88
CA VAL A 109 6.95 6.25 6.81
C VAL A 109 7.59 6.43 8.19
N GLU A 110 7.18 7.44 8.96
CA GLU A 110 7.68 7.71 10.32
C GLU A 110 7.30 6.62 11.31
N ALA A 111 6.20 5.90 11.08
CA ALA A 111 5.78 4.78 11.90
C ALA A 111 6.79 3.61 11.91
N GLY A 112 7.74 3.58 10.98
CA GLY A 112 8.84 2.61 10.95
C GLY A 112 8.41 1.16 10.88
N LYS A 113 7.30 0.88 10.19
CA LYS A 113 6.77 -0.48 10.03
C LYS A 113 7.62 -1.26 9.02
N SER A 114 7.65 -2.58 9.15
CA SER A 114 8.41 -3.45 8.24
C SER A 114 7.84 -3.48 6.82
N LEU A 115 6.52 -3.32 6.68
CA LEU A 115 5.82 -3.29 5.40
C LEU A 115 4.98 -2.02 5.26
N LEU A 116 5.17 -1.30 4.17
CA LEU A 116 4.40 -0.11 3.79
C LEU A 116 3.62 -0.39 2.50
N LEU A 117 2.30 -0.30 2.60
CA LEU A 117 1.37 -0.44 1.48
C LEU A 117 0.84 0.94 1.12
N VAL A 118 1.00 1.34 -0.14
CA VAL A 118 0.62 2.68 -0.60
C VAL A 118 -0.29 2.56 -1.80
N ASP A 119 -1.54 3.00 -1.64
CA ASP A 119 -2.48 3.12 -2.74
C ASP A 119 -2.26 4.43 -3.51
N GLU A 120 -2.66 4.46 -4.77
CA GLU A 120 -2.59 5.69 -5.57
C GLU A 120 -3.51 6.77 -4.97
N PRO A 121 -3.15 8.05 -5.07
CA PRO A 121 -4.04 9.13 -4.63
C PRO A 121 -5.30 9.17 -5.51
N SER A 122 -6.43 9.58 -4.91
CA SER A 122 -7.74 9.63 -5.60
C SER A 122 -7.81 10.66 -6.72
N GLN A 123 -6.89 11.61 -6.72
CA GLN A 123 -6.75 12.64 -7.74
C GLN A 123 -5.28 12.78 -8.13
N PRO A 124 -4.97 13.16 -9.38
CA PRO A 124 -3.60 13.44 -9.78
C PRO A 124 -2.99 14.51 -8.87
N LEU A 125 -1.79 14.24 -8.39
CA LEU A 125 -1.02 15.18 -7.58
C LEU A 125 -0.34 16.24 -8.47
N GLN A 126 -0.02 17.38 -7.90
CA GLN A 126 0.86 18.36 -8.53
C GLN A 126 2.29 17.80 -8.61
N ALA A 127 3.07 18.27 -9.58
CA ALA A 127 4.42 17.74 -9.84
C ALA A 127 5.36 17.77 -8.62
N GLU A 128 5.27 18.83 -7.81
CA GLU A 128 6.04 18.97 -6.58
C GLU A 128 5.61 17.92 -5.53
N SER A 129 4.30 17.68 -5.40
CA SER A 129 3.75 16.67 -4.51
C SER A 129 4.12 15.25 -4.94
N GLU A 130 4.12 14.97 -6.24
CA GLU A 130 4.58 13.69 -6.78
C GLU A 130 6.07 13.44 -6.47
N SER A 131 6.92 14.47 -6.62
CA SER A 131 8.34 14.36 -6.26
C SER A 131 8.55 14.10 -4.77
N ALA A 132 7.75 14.74 -3.92
CA ALA A 132 7.78 14.50 -2.48
C ALA A 132 7.33 13.08 -2.11
N VAL A 133 6.35 12.51 -2.83
CA VAL A 133 5.95 11.10 -2.67
C VAL A 133 7.12 10.18 -2.99
N ASP A 134 7.78 10.39 -4.14
CA ASP A 134 8.92 9.56 -4.55
C ASP A 134 10.05 9.61 -3.52
N GLU A 135 10.39 10.79 -3.00
CA GLU A 135 11.40 10.96 -1.94
C GLU A 135 11.03 10.20 -0.66
N LEU A 136 9.77 10.27 -0.23
CA LEU A 136 9.29 9.57 0.96
C LEU A 136 9.34 8.05 0.80
N LEU A 137 8.96 7.52 -0.36
CA LEU A 137 9.03 6.09 -0.65
C LEU A 137 10.48 5.60 -0.67
N LEU A 138 11.37 6.34 -1.31
CA LEU A 138 12.81 6.00 -1.33
C LEU A 138 13.43 6.09 0.06
N ALA A 139 13.06 7.08 0.86
CA ALA A 139 13.51 7.20 2.24
C ALA A 139 13.04 6.02 3.11
N ALA A 140 11.82 5.51 2.89
CA ALA A 140 11.33 4.31 3.56
C ALA A 140 12.19 3.09 3.21
N VAL A 141 12.46 2.88 1.93
CA VAL A 141 13.33 1.79 1.43
C VAL A 141 14.74 1.88 2.02
N GLN A 142 15.34 3.06 2.04
CA GLN A 142 16.68 3.28 2.63
C GLN A 142 16.74 2.94 4.13
N ARG A 143 15.61 3.04 4.84
CA ARG A 143 15.46 2.63 6.24
C ARG A 143 15.18 1.14 6.42
N GLY A 144 15.13 0.38 5.34
CA GLY A 144 14.87 -1.06 5.34
C GLY A 144 13.39 -1.44 5.31
N THR A 145 12.47 -0.48 5.11
CA THR A 145 11.04 -0.78 4.95
C THR A 145 10.79 -1.42 3.58
N THR A 146 10.07 -2.52 3.56
CA THR A 146 9.55 -3.14 2.33
C THR A 146 8.34 -2.34 1.85
N VAL A 147 8.31 -1.92 0.58
CA VAL A 147 7.26 -1.04 0.05
C VAL A 147 6.55 -1.70 -1.13
N LEU A 148 5.22 -1.77 -1.08
CA LEU A 148 4.35 -2.09 -2.21
C LEU A 148 3.51 -0.85 -2.53
N ALA A 149 3.77 -0.24 -3.68
CA ALA A 149 3.09 0.97 -4.12
C ALA A 149 2.25 0.74 -5.38
N ILE A 150 1.09 1.37 -5.45
CA ILE A 150 0.21 1.31 -6.62
C ILE A 150 0.50 2.50 -7.54
N ASN A 151 0.69 2.22 -8.84
CA ASN A 151 0.92 3.22 -9.88
C ASN A 151 1.98 4.29 -9.52
N SER A 152 2.98 3.93 -8.70
CA SER A 152 4.10 4.81 -8.38
C SER A 152 4.91 5.13 -9.64
N ARG A 153 5.49 6.32 -9.70
CA ARG A 153 6.42 6.74 -10.76
C ARG A 153 7.76 6.01 -10.69
N ILE A 154 8.08 5.42 -9.54
CA ILE A 154 9.31 4.64 -9.35
C ILE A 154 9.16 3.30 -10.06
N GLN A 155 9.93 3.12 -11.15
CA GLN A 155 9.78 1.99 -12.07
C GLN A 155 10.89 0.94 -11.95
N GLN A 156 11.60 0.88 -10.85
CA GLN A 156 12.73 -0.05 -10.70
C GLN A 156 12.30 -1.53 -10.71
N ASN A 157 11.18 -1.84 -10.05
CA ASN A 157 10.56 -3.16 -10.05
C ASN A 157 9.06 -2.98 -10.25
N GLN A 158 8.51 -3.60 -11.29
CA GLN A 158 7.08 -3.45 -11.63
C GLN A 158 6.41 -4.79 -11.88
N VAL A 159 5.16 -4.89 -11.45
CA VAL A 159 4.23 -5.94 -11.81
C VAL A 159 2.98 -5.30 -12.39
N LYS A 160 2.50 -5.83 -13.51
CA LYS A 160 1.29 -5.35 -14.19
C LYS A 160 0.12 -6.25 -13.83
N LEU A 161 -0.99 -5.64 -13.40
CA LEU A 161 -2.31 -6.26 -13.27
C LEU A 161 -3.17 -6.01 -14.50
#